data_36243c7e25fc6e717c1b60cc4a920b8b
#
_entry.id   36243c7e25fc6e717c1b60cc4a920b8b
#
_cell.length_a   1.000
_cell.length_b   1.000
_cell.length_c   1.000
_cell.angle_alpha   90.00
_cell.angle_beta   90.00
_cell.angle_gamma   90.00
#
_symmetry.space_group_name_H-M   'P 1'
#
loop_
_entity.id
_entity.type
_entity.pdbx_description
1 polymer ?
#
loop_
_entity_poly.entity_id
_entity_poly.type
_entity_poly.pdbx_seq_one_letter_code
_entity_poly.pdbx_strand_id
1 'polypeptide(L)'
;MGRRGVRPLTGGMTTNSAENMAENAAKDAAEARGTAPAWDMTVLVTGASGRTGSRVAAAARAAGLTVRAASRANGFDWTDRSTWGPALQGVDAAYLVYPSDIGAPGAAEALGGLAREAVARGVRRLVLLSARGQDLALPAEEAVRSSGVEWTIVRAAWFMQNFSEGPLVEGLSDETEIEAEA
;
A
#
# COMPACT_ATOMS: atom_id res chain seq x y z
N MET A 1 -28.75 -56.09 47.82
CA MET A 1 -28.98 -55.68 46.40
C MET A 1 -28.84 -54.16 46.35
N GLY A 2 -27.64 -53.68 46.09
CA GLY A 2 -27.31 -52.24 46.05
C GLY A 2 -27.17 -51.80 44.60
N ARG A 3 -28.00 -50.85 44.14
CA ARG A 3 -27.87 -50.18 42.84
C ARG A 3 -26.85 -49.05 42.99
N ARG A 4 -25.72 -49.14 42.29
CA ARG A 4 -24.74 -48.05 42.12
C ARG A 4 -25.30 -47.10 41.08
N GLY A 5 -25.57 -45.84 41.49
CA GLY A 5 -25.91 -44.78 40.59
C GLY A 5 -24.66 -44.33 39.83
N VAL A 6 -24.77 -44.29 38.51
CA VAL A 6 -23.78 -43.70 37.59
C VAL A 6 -24.03 -42.18 37.53
N ARG A 7 -23.07 -41.37 37.95
CA ARG A 7 -23.07 -39.91 37.77
C ARG A 7 -22.65 -39.59 36.33
N PRO A 8 -23.39 -38.78 35.60
CA PRO A 8 -22.90 -38.28 34.32
C PRO A 8 -21.79 -37.25 34.53
N LEU A 9 -20.66 -37.46 33.89
CA LEU A 9 -19.59 -36.48 33.76
C LEU A 9 -19.99 -35.46 32.67
N THR A 10 -20.64 -34.39 33.07
CA THR A 10 -20.77 -33.21 32.21
C THR A 10 -19.49 -32.43 32.33
N GLY A 11 -18.51 -32.77 31.49
CA GLY A 11 -17.35 -31.92 31.23
C GLY A 11 -17.79 -30.70 30.41
N GLY A 12 -18.08 -29.59 31.07
CA GLY A 12 -18.20 -28.32 30.40
C GLY A 12 -16.86 -27.96 29.79
N MET A 13 -16.74 -28.13 28.49
CA MET A 13 -15.66 -27.51 27.71
C MET A 13 -15.88 -26.00 27.75
N THR A 14 -15.08 -25.33 28.55
CA THR A 14 -15.14 -23.89 28.75
C THR A 14 -14.77 -23.18 27.46
N THR A 15 -15.67 -22.36 26.97
CA THR A 15 -15.51 -21.37 25.88
C THR A 15 -14.33 -20.40 26.15
N ASN A 16 -13.76 -20.45 27.33
CA ASN A 16 -12.68 -19.62 27.82
C ASN A 16 -11.31 -19.90 27.17
N SER A 17 -11.13 -21.05 26.51
CA SER A 17 -9.82 -21.42 25.94
C SER A 17 -9.53 -20.74 24.61
N ALA A 18 -10.55 -20.58 23.77
CA ALA A 18 -10.41 -19.94 22.45
C ALA A 18 -10.29 -18.40 22.61
N GLU A 19 -11.06 -17.82 23.53
CA GLU A 19 -10.98 -16.39 23.85
C GLU A 19 -9.62 -16.03 24.45
N ASN A 20 -9.10 -16.82 25.40
CA ASN A 20 -7.77 -16.61 25.97
C ASN A 20 -6.65 -16.79 24.92
N MET A 21 -6.79 -17.71 23.96
CA MET A 21 -5.82 -17.88 22.88
C MET A 21 -5.85 -16.69 21.91
N ALA A 22 -7.03 -16.15 21.60
CA ALA A 22 -7.19 -14.98 20.75
C ALA A 22 -6.64 -13.70 21.45
N GLU A 23 -6.89 -13.55 22.75
CA GLU A 23 -6.39 -12.45 23.56
C GLU A 23 -4.86 -12.48 23.70
N ASN A 24 -4.28 -13.67 23.94
CA ASN A 24 -2.83 -13.85 23.99
C ASN A 24 -2.19 -13.61 22.61
N ALA A 25 -2.77 -14.10 21.53
CA ALA A 25 -2.28 -13.84 20.17
C ALA A 25 -2.35 -12.34 19.81
N ALA A 26 -3.39 -11.63 20.28
CA ALA A 26 -3.51 -10.19 20.10
C ALA A 26 -2.48 -9.41 20.93
N LYS A 27 -2.19 -9.90 22.15
CA LYS A 27 -1.19 -9.33 23.03
C LYS A 27 0.23 -9.54 22.51
N ASP A 28 0.55 -10.77 22.06
CA ASP A 28 1.83 -11.09 21.43
C ASP A 28 2.05 -10.29 20.16
N ALA A 29 0.99 -10.10 19.35
CA ALA A 29 1.03 -9.25 18.16
C ALA A 29 1.15 -7.75 18.49
N ALA A 30 0.68 -7.30 19.65
CA ALA A 30 0.85 -5.94 20.14
C ALA A 30 2.26 -5.73 20.72
N GLU A 31 2.79 -6.69 21.46
CA GLU A 31 4.15 -6.68 22.02
C GLU A 31 5.19 -6.78 20.89
N ALA A 32 4.98 -7.62 19.88
CA ALA A 32 5.83 -7.67 18.68
C ALA A 32 5.84 -6.36 17.89
N ARG A 33 4.75 -5.58 17.93
CA ARG A 33 4.69 -4.22 17.36
C ARG A 33 5.39 -3.18 18.25
N GLY A 34 5.47 -3.41 19.56
CA GLY A 34 6.11 -2.49 20.52
C GLY A 34 7.63 -2.61 20.57
N THR A 35 8.23 -3.67 20.03
CA THR A 35 9.69 -3.93 20.02
C THR A 35 10.34 -3.76 18.65
N ALA A 36 9.59 -3.39 17.61
CA ALA A 36 10.21 -2.96 16.36
C ALA A 36 11.02 -1.69 16.67
N PRO A 37 12.34 -1.67 16.41
CA PRO A 37 13.08 -0.43 16.54
C PRO A 37 12.38 0.59 15.64
N ALA A 38 12.10 1.78 16.19
CA ALA A 38 11.64 2.90 15.38
C ALA A 38 12.77 3.11 14.36
N TRP A 39 12.59 2.59 13.16
CA TRP A 39 13.50 2.84 12.05
C TRP A 39 13.41 4.34 11.82
N ASP A 40 14.48 5.05 12.09
CA ASP A 40 14.60 6.48 11.75
C ASP A 40 14.69 6.60 10.22
N MET A 41 13.65 6.07 9.55
CA MET A 41 13.55 6.01 8.11
C MET A 41 12.54 7.04 7.62
N THR A 42 13.00 7.86 6.69
CA THR A 42 12.13 8.78 5.96
C THR A 42 11.68 8.14 4.66
N VAL A 43 10.36 8.02 4.48
CA VAL A 43 9.74 7.49 3.26
C VAL A 43 9.06 8.61 2.48
N LEU A 44 9.48 8.83 1.24
CA LEU A 44 8.77 9.67 0.30
C LEU A 44 7.55 8.91 -0.24
N VAL A 45 6.39 9.57 -0.25
CA VAL A 45 5.18 9.02 -0.88
C VAL A 45 4.71 10.00 -1.94
N THR A 46 4.86 9.65 -3.22
CA THR A 46 4.29 10.43 -4.31
C THR A 46 2.79 10.22 -4.39
N GLY A 47 2.06 11.22 -4.89
CA GLY A 47 0.60 11.14 -4.92
C GLY A 47 -0.05 11.02 -3.54
N ALA A 48 0.60 11.56 -2.50
CA ALA A 48 0.17 11.44 -1.10
C ALA A 48 -1.21 12.07 -0.81
N SER A 49 -1.72 12.93 -1.67
CA SER A 49 -3.08 13.49 -1.61
C SER A 49 -4.12 12.64 -2.35
N GLY A 50 -3.68 11.65 -3.13
CA GLY A 50 -4.55 10.76 -3.89
C GLY A 50 -5.06 9.56 -3.07
N ARG A 51 -5.97 8.79 -3.67
CA ARG A 51 -6.62 7.63 -3.01
C ARG A 51 -5.64 6.60 -2.46
N THR A 52 -4.65 6.20 -3.24
CA THR A 52 -3.68 5.17 -2.83
C THR A 52 -2.59 5.77 -1.96
N GLY A 53 -1.98 6.88 -2.39
CA GLY A 53 -0.86 7.49 -1.67
C GLY A 53 -1.23 7.97 -0.27
N SER A 54 -2.43 8.49 -0.05
CA SER A 54 -2.90 8.89 1.28
C SER A 54 -2.98 7.71 2.25
N ARG A 55 -3.46 6.55 1.79
CA ARG A 55 -3.55 5.32 2.59
C ARG A 55 -2.17 4.75 2.91
N VAL A 56 -1.26 4.75 1.93
CA VAL A 56 0.13 4.35 2.14
C VAL A 56 0.83 5.27 3.14
N ALA A 57 0.65 6.58 3.00
CA ALA A 57 1.21 7.56 3.93
C ALA A 57 0.67 7.39 5.36
N ALA A 58 -0.63 7.11 5.50
CA ALA A 58 -1.23 6.82 6.80
C ALA A 58 -0.69 5.52 7.42
N ALA A 59 -0.62 4.44 6.64
CA ALA A 59 -0.08 3.16 7.10
C ALA A 59 1.41 3.26 7.49
N ALA A 60 2.22 3.98 6.72
CA ALA A 60 3.63 4.19 7.02
C ALA A 60 3.82 4.97 8.34
N ARG A 61 3.03 6.02 8.57
CA ARG A 61 3.04 6.75 9.86
C ARG A 61 2.61 5.87 11.03
N ALA A 62 1.57 5.07 10.85
CA ALA A 62 1.11 4.13 11.87
C ALA A 62 2.16 3.06 12.20
N ALA A 63 3.04 2.73 11.25
CA ALA A 63 4.19 1.85 11.44
C ALA A 63 5.42 2.56 12.06
N GLY A 64 5.31 3.83 12.43
CA GLY A 64 6.38 4.61 13.06
C GLY A 64 7.39 5.21 12.07
N LEU A 65 7.12 5.20 10.77
CA LEU A 65 8.00 5.79 9.77
C LEU A 65 7.75 7.30 9.63
N THR A 66 8.82 8.07 9.38
CA THR A 66 8.70 9.47 8.97
C THR A 66 8.24 9.52 7.51
N VAL A 67 7.11 10.17 7.24
CA VAL A 67 6.55 10.27 5.89
C VAL A 67 6.71 11.67 5.33
N ARG A 68 7.41 11.77 4.21
CA ARG A 68 7.44 12.95 3.37
C ARG A 68 6.40 12.81 2.27
N ALA A 69 5.35 13.63 2.34
CA ALA A 69 4.32 13.67 1.31
C ALA A 69 4.84 14.45 0.09
N ALA A 70 4.75 13.85 -1.10
CA ALA A 70 5.11 14.49 -2.35
C ALA A 70 3.87 14.68 -3.23
N SER A 71 3.51 15.94 -3.42
CA SER A 71 2.40 16.37 -4.26
C SER A 71 2.66 17.79 -4.74
N ARG A 72 1.90 18.28 -5.70
CA ARG A 72 2.01 19.68 -6.17
C ARG A 72 1.84 20.69 -5.05
N ALA A 73 0.95 20.41 -4.09
CA ALA A 73 0.77 21.27 -2.92
C ALA A 73 2.01 21.35 -2.01
N ASN A 74 2.88 20.33 -2.06
CA ASN A 74 4.10 20.23 -1.25
C ASN A 74 5.38 20.46 -2.08
N GLY A 75 5.25 21.08 -3.25
CA GLY A 75 6.37 21.45 -4.10
C GLY A 75 6.99 20.30 -4.90
N PHE A 76 6.28 19.21 -5.11
CA PHE A 76 6.71 18.12 -5.99
C PHE A 76 5.83 18.06 -7.24
N ASP A 77 6.44 18.13 -8.41
CA ASP A 77 5.76 17.98 -9.69
C ASP A 77 6.49 16.96 -10.58
N TRP A 78 5.74 16.00 -11.12
CA TRP A 78 6.26 14.99 -12.04
C TRP A 78 6.77 15.58 -13.35
N THR A 79 6.25 16.74 -13.76
CA THR A 79 6.62 17.43 -15.00
C THR A 79 7.79 18.40 -14.81
N ASP A 80 8.12 18.75 -13.57
CA ASP A 80 9.24 19.64 -13.23
C ASP A 80 10.33 18.89 -12.47
N ARG A 81 11.38 18.48 -13.19
CA ARG A 81 12.52 17.74 -12.62
C ARG A 81 13.29 18.51 -11.54
N SER A 82 13.22 19.84 -11.53
CA SER A 82 13.89 20.65 -10.51
C SER A 82 13.33 20.41 -9.10
N THR A 83 12.09 19.92 -9.02
CA THR A 83 11.39 19.63 -7.77
C THR A 83 11.77 18.27 -7.15
N TRP A 84 12.36 17.38 -7.94
CA TRP A 84 12.61 16.00 -7.51
C TRP A 84 13.72 15.90 -6.47
N GLY A 85 14.82 16.60 -6.74
CA GLY A 85 15.97 16.61 -5.85
C GLY A 85 15.64 17.07 -4.43
N PRO A 86 15.02 18.22 -4.23
CA PRO A 86 14.56 18.68 -2.91
C PRO A 86 13.62 17.67 -2.22
N ALA A 87 12.71 17.05 -2.98
CA ALA A 87 11.80 16.03 -2.42
C ALA A 87 12.51 14.78 -1.93
N LEU A 88 13.58 14.36 -2.62
CA LEU A 88 14.35 13.15 -2.31
C LEU A 88 15.46 13.36 -1.26
N GLN A 89 15.76 14.59 -0.87
CA GLN A 89 16.84 14.89 0.07
C GLN A 89 16.62 14.22 1.43
N GLY A 90 17.53 13.35 1.87
CA GLY A 90 17.43 12.63 3.15
C GLY A 90 16.28 11.61 3.22
N VAL A 91 15.87 11.08 2.08
CA VAL A 91 14.88 10.01 1.97
C VAL A 91 15.60 8.67 1.90
N ASP A 92 15.16 7.69 2.68
CA ASP A 92 15.69 6.32 2.69
C ASP A 92 15.01 5.41 1.67
N ALA A 93 13.69 5.58 1.52
CA ALA A 93 12.87 4.81 0.60
C ALA A 93 11.78 5.68 -0.02
N ALA A 94 11.27 5.30 -1.21
CA ALA A 94 10.17 6.03 -1.80
C ALA A 94 9.10 5.07 -2.35
N TYR A 95 7.84 5.45 -2.11
CA TYR A 95 6.67 4.84 -2.73
C TYR A 95 6.21 5.72 -3.89
N LEU A 96 6.22 5.14 -5.09
CA LEU A 96 5.96 5.86 -6.34
C LEU A 96 4.59 5.51 -6.90
N VAL A 97 3.76 6.53 -7.04
CA VAL A 97 2.50 6.50 -7.80
C VAL A 97 2.62 7.53 -8.90
N TYR A 98 2.53 7.12 -10.14
CA TYR A 98 2.46 8.05 -11.26
C TYR A 98 1.05 8.65 -11.35
N PRO A 99 0.87 9.95 -11.61
CA PRO A 99 -0.42 10.63 -11.44
C PRO A 99 -1.47 10.27 -12.49
N SER A 100 -1.05 9.70 -13.60
CA SER A 100 -1.90 9.25 -14.70
C SER A 100 -1.78 7.73 -14.86
N ASP A 101 -2.09 7.23 -16.02
CA ASP A 101 -1.82 5.84 -16.36
C ASP A 101 -0.31 5.61 -16.43
N ILE A 102 0.18 4.56 -15.75
CA ILE A 102 1.61 4.19 -15.76
C ILE A 102 2.10 3.78 -17.16
N GLY A 103 1.19 3.39 -18.05
CA GLY A 103 1.47 3.11 -19.45
C GLY A 103 1.40 4.34 -20.36
N ALA A 104 1.08 5.52 -19.83
CA ALA A 104 0.99 6.73 -20.62
C ALA A 104 2.36 7.17 -21.19
N PRO A 105 2.37 7.86 -22.36
CA PRO A 105 3.59 8.43 -22.90
C PRO A 105 4.31 9.33 -21.86
N GLY A 106 5.63 9.16 -21.73
CA GLY A 106 6.44 9.91 -20.77
C GLY A 106 6.51 9.31 -19.36
N ALA A 107 5.63 8.37 -18.99
CA ALA A 107 5.67 7.73 -17.66
C ALA A 107 6.99 7.01 -17.39
N ALA A 108 7.46 6.21 -18.34
CA ALA A 108 8.73 5.48 -18.23
C ALA A 108 9.92 6.44 -18.09
N GLU A 109 9.93 7.54 -18.84
CA GLU A 109 10.99 8.55 -18.78
C GLU A 109 10.99 9.28 -17.43
N ALA A 110 9.83 9.68 -16.94
CA ALA A 110 9.68 10.36 -15.65
C ALA A 110 10.06 9.45 -14.48
N LEU A 111 9.54 8.21 -14.45
CA LEU A 111 9.84 7.24 -13.40
C LEU A 111 11.32 6.83 -13.40
N GLY A 112 11.91 6.56 -14.56
CA GLY A 112 13.33 6.27 -14.68
C GLY A 112 14.22 7.46 -14.32
N GLY A 113 13.80 8.67 -14.67
CA GLY A 113 14.49 9.90 -14.27
C GLY A 113 14.49 10.11 -12.76
N LEU A 114 13.32 9.97 -12.13
CA LEU A 114 13.19 10.07 -10.68
C LEU A 114 13.96 8.96 -9.96
N ALA A 115 13.94 7.74 -10.48
CA ALA A 115 14.68 6.62 -9.91
C ALA A 115 16.20 6.86 -9.93
N ARG A 116 16.76 7.37 -11.02
CA ARG A 116 18.17 7.76 -11.08
C ARG A 116 18.52 8.90 -10.13
N GLU A 117 17.66 9.91 -10.02
CA GLU A 117 17.83 11.00 -9.05
C GLU A 117 17.78 10.48 -7.62
N ALA A 118 16.88 9.52 -7.34
CA ALA A 118 16.79 8.86 -6.04
C ALA A 118 18.09 8.15 -5.67
N VAL A 119 18.68 7.38 -6.60
CA VAL A 119 20.00 6.73 -6.42
C VAL A 119 21.08 7.77 -6.13
N ALA A 120 21.15 8.84 -6.91
CA ALA A 120 22.13 9.90 -6.72
C ALA A 120 22.02 10.59 -5.35
N ARG A 121 20.85 10.53 -4.71
CA ARG A 121 20.58 11.07 -3.38
C ARG A 121 20.65 10.05 -2.25
N GLY A 122 21.05 8.81 -2.54
CA GLY A 122 21.22 7.78 -1.55
C GLY A 122 19.95 7.07 -1.11
N VAL A 123 18.85 7.23 -1.84
CA VAL A 123 17.63 6.42 -1.62
C VAL A 123 17.96 4.97 -1.89
N ARG A 124 17.65 4.10 -0.94
CA ARG A 124 18.04 2.68 -0.99
C ARG A 124 17.00 1.78 -1.63
N ARG A 125 15.72 2.17 -1.56
CA ARG A 125 14.61 1.34 -2.05
C ARG A 125 13.51 2.16 -2.69
N LEU A 126 13.00 1.65 -3.82
CA LEU A 126 11.79 2.16 -4.47
C LEU A 126 10.69 1.09 -4.47
N VAL A 127 9.48 1.51 -4.17
CA VAL A 127 8.28 0.69 -4.33
C VAL A 127 7.41 1.37 -5.38
N LEU A 128 7.23 0.73 -6.53
CA LEU A 128 6.41 1.26 -7.63
C LEU A 128 5.03 0.62 -7.63
N LEU A 129 3.98 1.44 -7.61
CA LEU A 129 2.64 0.99 -7.95
C LEU A 129 2.51 0.87 -9.46
N SER A 130 2.25 -0.33 -9.92
CA SER A 130 2.06 -0.69 -11.32
C SER A 130 0.70 -1.36 -11.54
N ALA A 131 0.39 -1.69 -12.79
CA ALA A 131 -0.85 -2.33 -13.21
C ALA A 131 -0.61 -3.78 -13.65
N ARG A 132 -1.50 -4.67 -13.21
CA ARG A 132 -1.48 -6.09 -13.61
C ARG A 132 -2.19 -6.26 -14.95
N GLY A 133 -1.55 -6.99 -15.87
CA GLY A 133 -2.13 -7.29 -17.19
C GLY A 133 -2.11 -6.11 -18.17
N GLN A 134 -1.27 -5.10 -17.91
CA GLN A 134 -1.11 -3.93 -18.78
C GLN A 134 0.32 -3.89 -19.32
N ASP A 135 0.51 -4.33 -20.55
CA ASP A 135 1.84 -4.39 -21.17
C ASP A 135 2.47 -3.01 -21.36
N LEU A 136 1.65 -1.97 -21.51
CA LEU A 136 2.10 -0.58 -21.60
C LEU A 136 2.78 -0.08 -20.34
N ALA A 137 2.59 -0.74 -19.18
CA ALA A 137 3.29 -0.42 -17.94
C ALA A 137 4.73 -0.99 -17.89
N LEU A 138 5.05 -1.99 -18.70
CA LEU A 138 6.34 -2.67 -18.66
C LEU A 138 7.55 -1.74 -18.89
N PRO A 139 7.53 -0.76 -19.82
CA PRO A 139 8.64 0.18 -19.97
C PRO A 139 8.89 1.02 -18.71
N ALA A 140 7.85 1.42 -17.99
CA ALA A 140 7.97 2.17 -16.74
C ALA A 140 8.56 1.31 -15.60
N GLU A 141 8.14 0.06 -15.50
CA GLU A 141 8.73 -0.90 -14.56
C GLU A 141 10.21 -1.16 -14.85
N GLU A 142 10.56 -1.34 -16.13
CA GLU A 142 11.95 -1.58 -16.54
C GLU A 142 12.84 -0.36 -16.27
N ALA A 143 12.32 0.84 -16.47
CA ALA A 143 13.04 2.07 -16.17
C ALA A 143 13.39 2.21 -14.68
N VAL A 144 12.53 1.69 -13.78
CA VAL A 144 12.83 1.62 -12.34
C VAL A 144 13.81 0.48 -12.03
N ARG A 145 13.62 -0.71 -12.60
CA ARG A 145 14.53 -1.86 -12.39
C ARG A 145 15.97 -1.57 -12.79
N SER A 146 16.13 -0.93 -13.93
CA SER A 146 17.45 -0.60 -14.50
C SER A 146 18.14 0.58 -13.81
N SER A 147 17.51 1.24 -12.84
CA SER A 147 18.08 2.41 -12.16
C SER A 147 19.25 2.10 -11.21
N GLY A 148 19.41 0.84 -10.80
CA GLY A 148 20.42 0.42 -9.83
C GLY A 148 20.01 0.52 -8.37
N VAL A 149 18.78 0.95 -8.06
CA VAL A 149 18.20 0.95 -6.71
C VAL A 149 17.58 -0.40 -6.39
N GLU A 150 17.46 -0.76 -5.12
CA GLU A 150 16.58 -1.87 -4.73
C GLU A 150 15.12 -1.51 -5.05
N TRP A 151 14.40 -2.41 -5.70
CA TRP A 151 13.05 -2.14 -6.12
C TRP A 151 12.05 -3.22 -5.71
N THR A 152 10.81 -2.79 -5.58
CA THR A 152 9.63 -3.66 -5.47
C THR A 152 8.55 -3.10 -6.38
N ILE A 153 7.96 -3.94 -7.23
CA ILE A 153 6.85 -3.55 -8.11
C ILE A 153 5.57 -4.21 -7.62
N VAL A 154 4.63 -3.39 -7.20
CA VAL A 154 3.30 -3.81 -6.77
C VAL A 154 2.35 -3.68 -7.95
N ARG A 155 2.00 -4.80 -8.58
CA ARG A 155 1.05 -4.83 -9.70
C ARG A 155 -0.37 -5.01 -9.17
N ALA A 156 -1.13 -3.92 -9.12
CA ALA A 156 -2.53 -3.96 -8.77
C ALA A 156 -3.39 -4.33 -9.99
N ALA A 157 -4.48 -5.10 -9.77
CA ALA A 157 -5.49 -5.34 -10.80
C ALA A 157 -6.52 -4.20 -10.77
N TRP A 158 -7.64 -4.40 -10.06
CA TRP A 158 -8.65 -3.38 -9.83
C TRP A 158 -8.62 -2.94 -8.38
N PHE A 159 -8.72 -1.64 -8.15
CA PHE A 159 -8.88 -1.14 -6.79
C PHE A 159 -10.35 -1.27 -6.38
N MET A 160 -10.61 -1.91 -5.23
CA MET A 160 -11.96 -2.01 -4.66
C MET A 160 -12.61 -0.62 -4.49
N GLN A 161 -11.81 0.39 -4.25
CA GLN A 161 -12.25 1.80 -4.15
C GLN A 161 -12.84 2.35 -5.45
N ASN A 162 -12.57 1.74 -6.60
CA ASN A 162 -13.21 2.13 -7.85
C ASN A 162 -14.72 1.87 -7.83
N PHE A 163 -15.18 0.91 -7.00
CA PHE A 163 -16.59 0.55 -6.82
C PHE A 163 -17.28 1.35 -5.69
N SER A 164 -16.53 2.06 -4.85
CA SER A 164 -17.06 2.83 -3.72
C SER A 164 -16.73 4.32 -3.76
N GLU A 165 -15.67 4.72 -4.47
CA GLU A 165 -15.15 6.10 -4.47
C GLU A 165 -14.77 6.58 -5.88
N GLY A 166 -14.98 5.77 -6.92
CA GLY A 166 -14.49 6.01 -8.28
C GLY A 166 -15.60 6.21 -9.32
N PRO A 167 -15.22 6.35 -10.57
CA PRO A 167 -16.15 6.60 -11.67
C PRO A 167 -17.15 5.45 -11.91
N LEU A 168 -16.90 4.27 -11.34
CA LEU A 168 -17.83 3.15 -11.44
C LEU A 168 -18.99 3.23 -10.44
N VAL A 169 -18.94 4.13 -9.45
CA VAL A 169 -20.03 4.31 -8.47
C VAL A 169 -21.30 4.81 -9.16
N GLU A 170 -21.19 5.76 -10.08
CA GLU A 170 -22.33 6.31 -10.80
C GLU A 170 -23.04 5.22 -11.63
N GLY A 171 -22.28 4.36 -12.31
CA GLY A 171 -22.83 3.24 -13.09
C GLY A 171 -23.44 2.12 -12.25
N LEU A 172 -23.11 2.02 -10.94
CA LEU A 172 -23.69 1.05 -10.03
C LEU A 172 -24.93 1.61 -9.30
N SER A 173 -25.09 2.94 -9.30
CA SER A 173 -26.19 3.64 -8.64
C SER A 173 -27.40 3.82 -9.59
N ASP A 174 -27.18 3.79 -10.90
CA ASP A 174 -28.25 3.71 -11.86
C ASP A 174 -28.81 2.28 -11.82
N GLU A 175 -30.01 2.14 -11.22
CA GLU A 175 -30.85 0.97 -11.39
C GLU A 175 -31.22 0.87 -12.88
N THR A 176 -30.31 0.33 -13.68
CA THR A 176 -30.65 -0.10 -15.02
C THR A 176 -31.56 -1.30 -14.82
N GLU A 177 -32.88 -1.11 -14.92
CA GLU A 177 -33.82 -2.19 -15.09
C GLU A 177 -33.30 -3.08 -16.22
N ILE A 178 -32.81 -4.27 -15.84
CA ILE A 178 -32.60 -5.33 -16.80
C ILE A 178 -34.01 -5.78 -17.16
N GLU A 179 -34.58 -5.18 -18.21
CA GLU A 179 -35.75 -5.76 -18.87
C GLU A 179 -35.31 -7.14 -19.35
N ALA A 180 -35.72 -8.16 -18.62
CA ALA A 180 -35.67 -9.53 -19.07
C ALA A 180 -36.70 -9.65 -20.21
N GLU A 181 -36.26 -9.54 -21.45
CA GLU A 181 -37.08 -9.98 -22.58
C GLU A 181 -37.31 -11.49 -22.43
N ALA A 182 -38.59 -11.84 -22.25
CA ALA A 182 -39.10 -13.21 -22.23
C ALA A 182 -39.19 -13.80 -23.64
#